data_c28dbdea3707f8e7d62311e8c39050e8
#
_entry.id   c28dbdea3707f8e7d62311e8c39050e8
#
_cell.length_a   1.000
_cell.length_b   1.000
_cell.length_c   1.000
_cell.angle_alpha   90.00
_cell.angle_beta   90.00
_cell.angle_gamma   90.00
#
_symmetry.space_group_name_H-M   'P 1'
#
loop_
_entity.id
_entity.type
_entity.pdbx_description
1 polymer ?
#
loop_
_entity_poly.entity_id
_entity_poly.type
_entity_poly.pdbx_seq_one_letter_code
_entity_poly.pdbx_strand_id
1 'polypeptide(L)'
;MGEKIFQVCLSKVNDTGEALYTELDLPARPWTLLDALDKVRHQNGDDLSLEIDTYYDCEELEPHLSADQISLMELNDLAARLSEMSDTQQIAFQGLLRMDEAKEEGPISLQRLRNLAESADCCHVVREARSPSQLGRFYAENGFVPEIESLPDSVFELLDFELIGRCAQQGEGGVFTDYGYVVQNSDLNIASELTNKVPQAPKYTVLLELLRGTDYAPDVTPLLVELPLYQRVSMEILKALNSPYQTAYGWRCLDCRVPELAGIIESSSDFAAVETLAAGLSRIDQLDVRLYKAVLSATNCTEISQALELRNQLDQYILDPEIFSPEDQARSELAAMLPEADAQMVASHLNLYAYGSELMKENNSVQTDYGLLERRDGQPIQTIAEPHPEMGGMEL
;
A
#
# COMPACT_ATOMS: atom_id res chain seq x y z
N MET A 1 -1.22 10.15 1.36
CA MET A 1 -1.43 8.76 0.98
C MET A 1 -2.30 8.80 -0.25
N GLY A 2 -1.98 8.05 -1.32
CA GLY A 2 -2.93 7.78 -2.39
C GLY A 2 -4.16 7.08 -1.80
N GLU A 3 -5.25 7.09 -2.52
CA GLU A 3 -6.46 6.36 -2.16
C GLU A 3 -6.13 4.87 -2.07
N LYS A 4 -6.58 4.20 -1.00
CA LYS A 4 -6.44 2.74 -0.87
C LYS A 4 -7.39 2.08 -1.86
N ILE A 5 -6.93 1.08 -2.58
CA ILE A 5 -7.72 0.33 -3.57
C ILE A 5 -8.02 -1.08 -3.06
N PHE A 6 -7.02 -1.74 -2.50
CA PHE A 6 -7.17 -3.08 -1.93
C PHE A 6 -6.55 -3.16 -0.55
N GLN A 7 -7.13 -3.96 0.34
CA GLN A 7 -6.45 -4.51 1.50
C GLN A 7 -6.23 -5.99 1.23
N VAL A 8 -4.99 -6.45 1.40
CA VAL A 8 -4.61 -7.84 1.14
C VAL A 8 -4.00 -8.46 2.38
N CYS A 9 -4.26 -9.74 2.60
CA CYS A 9 -3.56 -10.58 3.53
C CYS A 9 -2.50 -11.40 2.78
N LEU A 10 -1.25 -11.22 3.16
CA LEU A 10 -0.14 -12.05 2.69
C LEU A 10 0.11 -13.14 3.73
N SER A 11 0.22 -14.39 3.31
CA SER A 11 0.52 -15.48 4.21
C SER A 11 1.48 -16.49 3.59
N LYS A 12 2.27 -17.11 4.49
CA LYS A 12 3.17 -18.21 4.16
C LYS A 12 3.17 -19.21 5.30
N VAL A 13 3.07 -20.48 4.98
CA VAL A 13 3.23 -21.55 5.96
C VAL A 13 4.72 -21.82 6.15
N ASN A 14 5.19 -21.76 7.41
CA ASN A 14 6.56 -22.09 7.76
C ASN A 14 6.82 -23.62 7.78
N ASP A 15 8.06 -24.02 7.98
CA ASP A 15 8.45 -25.44 8.02
C ASP A 15 7.81 -26.22 9.17
N THR A 16 7.32 -25.53 10.21
CA THR A 16 6.61 -26.12 11.37
C THR A 16 5.12 -26.29 11.13
N GLY A 17 4.60 -25.78 10.00
CA GLY A 17 3.18 -25.84 9.63
C GLY A 17 2.34 -24.69 10.19
N GLU A 18 2.98 -23.66 10.76
CA GLU A 18 2.30 -22.44 11.24
C GLU A 18 2.25 -21.39 10.12
N ALA A 19 1.16 -20.65 10.03
CA ALA A 19 1.00 -19.59 9.05
C ALA A 19 1.52 -18.26 9.61
N LEU A 20 2.52 -17.69 8.96
CA LEU A 20 2.89 -16.28 9.11
C LEU A 20 2.00 -15.47 8.21
N TYR A 21 1.45 -14.37 8.70
CA TYR A 21 0.59 -13.50 7.91
C TYR A 21 0.84 -12.02 8.22
N THR A 22 0.53 -11.17 7.26
CA THR A 22 0.56 -9.73 7.43
C THR A 22 -0.46 -9.07 6.51
N GLU A 23 -1.09 -8.01 6.98
CA GLU A 23 -1.99 -7.19 6.19
C GLU A 23 -1.20 -6.10 5.47
N LEU A 24 -1.67 -5.75 4.27
CA LEU A 24 -1.05 -4.73 3.44
C LEU A 24 -2.11 -3.97 2.66
N ASP A 25 -2.09 -2.64 2.75
CA ASP A 25 -2.89 -1.77 1.91
C ASP A 25 -2.18 -1.51 0.57
N LEU A 26 -2.91 -1.65 -0.54
CA LEU A 26 -2.43 -1.35 -1.87
C LEU A 26 -3.15 -0.10 -2.45
N PRO A 27 -2.45 0.75 -3.19
CA PRO A 27 -1.04 0.62 -3.59
C PRO A 27 -0.06 0.88 -2.45
N ALA A 28 0.96 0.04 -2.39
CA ALA A 28 2.05 0.15 -1.43
C ALA A 28 3.37 0.53 -2.12
N ARG A 29 4.19 1.30 -1.42
CA ARG A 29 5.49 1.70 -1.93
C ARG A 29 6.55 0.62 -1.69
N PRO A 30 7.73 0.70 -2.36
CA PRO A 30 8.71 -0.39 -2.35
C PRO A 30 9.17 -0.85 -0.97
N TRP A 31 9.45 0.07 -0.02
CA TRP A 31 9.87 -0.33 1.32
C TRP A 31 8.75 -0.97 2.12
N THR A 32 7.53 -0.47 1.97
CA THR A 32 6.33 -1.06 2.60
C THR A 32 6.07 -2.47 2.07
N LEU A 33 6.21 -2.70 0.75
CA LEU A 33 6.13 -4.04 0.15
C LEU A 33 7.21 -4.97 0.66
N LEU A 34 8.47 -4.49 0.70
CA LEU A 34 9.60 -5.27 1.20
C LEU A 34 9.44 -5.64 2.67
N ASP A 35 8.87 -4.75 3.48
CA ASP A 35 8.59 -5.01 4.88
C ASP A 35 7.52 -6.08 5.07
N ALA A 36 6.42 -6.00 4.32
CA ALA A 36 5.37 -7.02 4.36
C ALA A 36 5.92 -8.41 3.97
N LEU A 37 6.76 -8.47 2.93
CA LEU A 37 7.45 -9.72 2.53
C LEU A 37 8.45 -10.20 3.58
N ASP A 38 9.12 -9.28 4.30
CA ASP A 38 10.04 -9.61 5.39
C ASP A 38 9.30 -10.21 6.60
N LYS A 39 8.12 -9.70 6.94
CA LYS A 39 7.26 -10.22 8.03
C LYS A 39 6.79 -11.66 7.78
N VAL A 40 6.43 -11.99 6.55
CA VAL A 40 6.04 -13.37 6.19
C VAL A 40 7.22 -14.25 5.75
N ARG A 41 8.46 -13.80 5.91
CA ARG A 41 9.68 -14.55 5.54
C ARG A 41 9.70 -15.03 4.09
N HIS A 42 9.13 -14.25 3.19
CA HIS A 42 9.16 -14.60 1.78
C HIS A 42 10.57 -14.52 1.20
N GLN A 43 10.99 -15.58 0.51
CA GLN A 43 12.22 -15.64 -0.27
C GLN A 43 11.89 -15.87 -1.75
N ASN A 44 12.81 -15.49 -2.64
CA ASN A 44 12.60 -15.70 -4.07
C ASN A 44 12.38 -17.18 -4.39
N GLY A 45 11.21 -17.50 -4.92
CA GLY A 45 10.82 -18.86 -5.31
C GLY A 45 9.90 -19.56 -4.32
N ASP A 46 9.58 -18.94 -3.18
CA ASP A 46 8.58 -19.45 -2.24
C ASP A 46 7.16 -19.26 -2.78
N ASP A 47 6.27 -20.15 -2.37
CA ASP A 47 4.84 -19.97 -2.57
C ASP A 47 4.32 -18.97 -1.53
N LEU A 48 3.89 -17.80 -2.00
CA LEU A 48 3.22 -16.78 -1.22
C LEU A 48 1.73 -16.86 -1.51
N SER A 49 0.92 -17.05 -0.45
CA SER A 49 -0.52 -16.93 -0.59
C SER A 49 -0.91 -15.45 -0.43
N LEU A 50 -1.76 -14.98 -1.33
CA LEU A 50 -2.31 -13.64 -1.32
C LEU A 50 -3.83 -13.73 -1.38
N GLU A 51 -4.51 -13.15 -0.42
CA GLU A 51 -5.96 -13.03 -0.36
C GLU A 51 -6.33 -11.54 -0.31
N ILE A 52 -7.35 -11.14 -1.08
CA ILE A 52 -7.86 -9.77 -1.05
C ILE A 52 -8.99 -9.72 -0.03
N ASP A 53 -8.79 -9.02 1.07
CA ASP A 53 -9.76 -8.91 2.16
C ASP A 53 -10.80 -7.82 1.89
N THR A 54 -10.37 -6.71 1.27
CA THR A 54 -11.24 -5.55 1.03
C THR A 54 -10.94 -4.90 -0.32
N TYR A 55 -12.02 -4.56 -1.03
CA TYR A 55 -12.02 -3.73 -2.24
C TYR A 55 -12.57 -2.36 -1.86
N TYR A 56 -11.76 -1.31 -1.97
CA TYR A 56 -12.18 0.06 -1.67
C TYR A 56 -12.70 0.74 -2.95
N ASP A 57 -14.01 0.99 -3.02
CA ASP A 57 -14.70 1.63 -4.14
C ASP A 57 -14.43 0.97 -5.52
N CYS A 58 -14.13 -0.35 -5.53
CA CYS A 58 -13.84 -1.13 -6.74
C CYS A 58 -14.35 -2.59 -6.66
N GLU A 59 -15.51 -2.81 -6.01
CA GLU A 59 -16.11 -4.13 -5.82
C GLU A 59 -16.42 -4.85 -7.14
N GLU A 60 -16.57 -4.12 -8.23
CA GLU A 60 -16.74 -4.70 -9.57
C GLU A 60 -15.55 -5.54 -10.04
N LEU A 61 -14.39 -5.41 -9.39
CA LEU A 61 -13.20 -6.22 -9.70
C LEU A 61 -13.17 -7.58 -9.00
N GLU A 62 -13.96 -7.78 -7.94
CA GLU A 62 -13.97 -9.02 -7.16
C GLU A 62 -14.21 -10.28 -8.03
N PRO A 63 -15.16 -10.31 -9.01
CA PRO A 63 -15.39 -11.48 -9.86
C PRO A 63 -14.19 -11.85 -10.76
N HIS A 64 -13.28 -10.93 -11.00
CA HIS A 64 -12.17 -11.09 -11.93
C HIS A 64 -10.86 -11.44 -11.23
N LEU A 65 -10.73 -11.12 -9.92
CA LEU A 65 -9.53 -11.33 -9.16
C LEU A 65 -9.62 -12.64 -8.36
N SER A 66 -8.80 -13.61 -8.73
CA SER A 66 -8.68 -14.90 -8.04
C SER A 66 -7.35 -14.96 -7.30
N ALA A 67 -7.40 -15.28 -6.00
CA ALA A 67 -6.23 -15.33 -5.10
C ALA A 67 -5.12 -16.26 -5.61
N ASP A 68 -5.47 -17.38 -6.18
CA ASP A 68 -4.49 -18.43 -6.58
C ASP A 68 -3.60 -18.06 -7.78
N GLN A 69 -3.88 -16.97 -8.48
CA GLN A 69 -3.20 -16.57 -9.72
C GLN A 69 -2.64 -15.15 -9.70
N ILE A 70 -2.80 -14.41 -8.59
CA ILE A 70 -2.45 -13.00 -8.52
C ILE A 70 -1.03 -12.82 -7.99
N SER A 71 -0.20 -12.15 -8.80
CA SER A 71 1.10 -11.63 -8.33
C SER A 71 0.89 -10.35 -7.51
N LEU A 72 1.50 -10.29 -6.32
CA LEU A 72 1.49 -9.07 -5.48
C LEU A 72 1.94 -7.83 -6.26
N MET A 73 2.98 -7.96 -7.08
CA MET A 73 3.51 -6.83 -7.84
C MET A 73 2.55 -6.36 -8.93
N GLU A 74 1.86 -7.28 -9.60
CA GLU A 74 0.89 -6.92 -10.64
C GLU A 74 -0.38 -6.32 -10.04
N LEU A 75 -0.83 -6.83 -8.89
CA LEU A 75 -1.97 -6.25 -8.16
C LEU A 75 -1.62 -4.86 -7.62
N ASN A 76 -0.41 -4.69 -7.10
CA ASN A 76 0.06 -3.37 -6.63
C ASN A 76 0.16 -2.35 -7.76
N ASP A 77 0.60 -2.77 -8.94
CA ASP A 77 0.67 -1.92 -10.14
C ASP A 77 -0.74 -1.50 -10.60
N LEU A 78 -1.69 -2.45 -10.65
CA LEU A 78 -3.10 -2.14 -10.91
C LEU A 78 -3.65 -1.13 -9.88
N ALA A 79 -3.44 -1.39 -8.59
CA ALA A 79 -3.88 -0.51 -7.52
C ALA A 79 -3.27 0.90 -7.63
N ALA A 80 -1.98 1.00 -7.96
CA ALA A 80 -1.31 2.29 -8.18
C ALA A 80 -1.96 3.06 -9.32
N ARG A 81 -2.23 2.41 -10.45
CA ARG A 81 -2.88 3.05 -11.58
C ARG A 81 -4.31 3.50 -11.26
N LEU A 82 -5.10 2.66 -10.57
CA LEU A 82 -6.47 3.01 -10.18
C LEU A 82 -6.49 4.21 -9.20
N SER A 83 -5.57 4.24 -8.24
CA SER A 83 -5.48 5.34 -7.24
C SER A 83 -5.07 6.69 -7.84
N GLU A 84 -4.49 6.72 -9.03
CA GLU A 84 -4.08 7.92 -9.74
C GLU A 84 -5.12 8.42 -10.75
N MET A 85 -6.21 7.65 -10.96
CA MET A 85 -7.23 8.00 -11.94
C MET A 85 -8.05 9.21 -11.50
N SER A 86 -8.27 10.13 -12.43
CA SER A 86 -9.31 11.15 -12.28
C SER A 86 -10.70 10.52 -12.38
N ASP A 87 -11.74 11.19 -11.86
CA ASP A 87 -13.14 10.72 -11.98
C ASP A 87 -13.54 10.34 -13.42
N THR A 88 -13.00 11.06 -14.42
CA THR A 88 -13.30 10.75 -15.83
C THR A 88 -12.63 9.45 -16.27
N GLN A 89 -11.41 9.22 -15.82
CA GLN A 89 -10.69 7.98 -16.11
C GLN A 89 -11.30 6.78 -15.37
N GLN A 90 -11.79 6.96 -14.14
CA GLN A 90 -12.54 5.91 -13.43
C GLN A 90 -13.81 5.49 -14.18
N ILE A 91 -14.61 6.46 -14.66
CA ILE A 91 -15.80 6.18 -15.48
C ILE A 91 -15.40 5.46 -16.78
N ALA A 92 -14.32 5.90 -17.43
CA ALA A 92 -13.80 5.28 -18.64
C ALA A 92 -13.36 3.83 -18.41
N PHE A 93 -12.64 3.57 -17.30
CA PHE A 93 -12.22 2.24 -16.89
C PHE A 93 -13.41 1.31 -16.65
N GLN A 94 -14.44 1.76 -15.90
CA GLN A 94 -15.68 1.00 -15.70
C GLN A 94 -16.38 0.68 -17.04
N GLY A 95 -16.40 1.64 -17.97
CA GLY A 95 -16.94 1.42 -19.31
C GLY A 95 -16.16 0.36 -20.10
N LEU A 96 -14.82 0.42 -20.07
CA LEU A 96 -13.96 -0.58 -20.71
C LEU A 96 -14.13 -1.97 -20.09
N LEU A 97 -14.28 -2.04 -18.76
CA LEU A 97 -14.54 -3.28 -18.04
C LEU A 97 -15.85 -3.92 -18.52
N ARG A 98 -16.96 -3.16 -18.55
CA ARG A 98 -18.27 -3.62 -19.05
C ARG A 98 -18.21 -4.03 -20.53
N MET A 99 -17.42 -3.35 -21.37
CA MET A 99 -17.23 -3.74 -22.77
C MET A 99 -16.50 -5.06 -22.90
N ASP A 100 -15.55 -5.34 -22.03
CA ASP A 100 -14.76 -6.57 -22.05
C ASP A 100 -15.57 -7.75 -21.48
N GLU A 101 -16.30 -7.56 -20.38
CA GLU A 101 -17.25 -8.53 -19.82
C GLU A 101 -18.32 -8.97 -20.84
N ALA A 102 -18.76 -8.03 -21.70
CA ALA A 102 -19.73 -8.36 -22.75
C ALA A 102 -19.16 -9.21 -23.89
N LYS A 103 -17.83 -9.31 -24.02
CA LYS A 103 -17.16 -10.06 -25.10
C LYS A 103 -16.81 -11.49 -24.70
N GLU A 104 -16.48 -11.70 -23.44
CA GLU A 104 -15.96 -12.97 -22.94
C GLU A 104 -16.80 -13.47 -21.75
N GLU A 105 -17.13 -14.77 -21.73
CA GLU A 105 -17.74 -15.41 -20.57
C GLU A 105 -16.60 -15.82 -19.61
N GLY A 106 -16.52 -15.20 -18.42
CA GLY A 106 -15.59 -15.56 -17.36
C GLY A 106 -14.77 -14.40 -16.80
N PRO A 107 -13.90 -14.68 -15.83
CA PRO A 107 -13.08 -13.66 -15.20
C PRO A 107 -12.05 -13.08 -16.17
N ILE A 108 -11.94 -11.76 -16.18
CA ILE A 108 -10.93 -11.03 -16.95
C ILE A 108 -9.58 -11.20 -16.23
N SER A 109 -8.52 -11.52 -16.99
CA SER A 109 -7.19 -11.71 -16.40
C SER A 109 -6.61 -10.41 -15.82
N LEU A 110 -5.79 -10.52 -14.77
CA LEU A 110 -5.14 -9.36 -14.15
C LEU A 110 -4.33 -8.52 -15.17
N GLN A 111 -3.61 -9.16 -16.09
CA GLN A 111 -2.90 -8.44 -17.16
C GLN A 111 -3.88 -7.66 -18.05
N ARG A 112 -5.04 -8.22 -18.32
CA ARG A 112 -6.08 -7.52 -19.11
C ARG A 112 -6.67 -6.35 -18.32
N LEU A 113 -6.96 -6.51 -17.02
CA LEU A 113 -7.40 -5.41 -16.15
C LEU A 113 -6.39 -4.27 -16.14
N ARG A 114 -5.09 -4.56 -16.05
CA ARG A 114 -4.03 -3.56 -16.14
C ARG A 114 -4.03 -2.84 -17.50
N ASN A 115 -4.22 -3.57 -18.61
CA ASN A 115 -4.34 -2.97 -19.94
C ASN A 115 -5.55 -2.03 -20.02
N LEU A 116 -6.71 -2.41 -19.47
CA LEU A 116 -7.89 -1.56 -19.43
C LEU A 116 -7.65 -0.31 -18.58
N ALA A 117 -6.98 -0.44 -17.43
CA ALA A 117 -6.62 0.69 -16.58
C ALA A 117 -5.68 1.70 -17.28
N GLU A 118 -4.67 1.20 -18.02
CA GLU A 118 -3.78 2.04 -18.84
C GLU A 118 -4.49 2.68 -20.04
N SER A 119 -5.65 2.15 -20.40
CA SER A 119 -6.40 2.60 -21.58
C SER A 119 -7.56 3.55 -21.23
N ALA A 120 -7.69 3.98 -19.99
CA ALA A 120 -8.76 4.90 -19.58
C ALA A 120 -8.81 6.19 -20.43
N ASP A 121 -7.65 6.69 -20.89
CA ASP A 121 -7.55 7.85 -21.78
C ASP A 121 -7.89 7.55 -23.25
N CYS A 122 -8.08 6.27 -23.61
CA CYS A 122 -8.50 5.83 -24.93
C CYS A 122 -10.04 5.88 -25.11
N CYS A 123 -10.76 6.51 -24.19
CA CYS A 123 -12.20 6.62 -24.21
C CYS A 123 -12.68 8.05 -24.19
N HIS A 124 -13.86 8.26 -24.79
CA HIS A 124 -14.65 9.47 -24.59
C HIS A 124 -15.78 9.18 -23.61
N VAL A 125 -15.98 10.07 -22.63
CA VAL A 125 -17.00 9.94 -21.57
C VAL A 125 -18.00 11.07 -21.69
N VAL A 126 -19.28 10.72 -21.86
CA VAL A 126 -20.41 11.67 -21.84
C VAL A 126 -21.11 11.53 -20.49
N ARG A 127 -20.74 12.36 -19.52
CA ARG A 127 -21.25 12.29 -18.14
C ARG A 127 -22.76 12.56 -18.02
N GLU A 128 -23.30 13.37 -18.94
CA GLU A 128 -24.71 13.74 -18.98
C GLU A 128 -25.61 12.62 -19.50
N ALA A 129 -25.05 11.58 -20.11
CA ALA A 129 -25.81 10.50 -20.74
C ALA A 129 -25.66 9.17 -19.98
N ARG A 130 -26.65 8.82 -19.17
CA ARG A 130 -26.74 7.55 -18.42
C ARG A 130 -27.80 6.60 -19.00
N SER A 131 -28.45 7.04 -20.06
CA SER A 131 -29.49 6.26 -20.76
C SER A 131 -29.51 6.59 -22.24
N PRO A 132 -30.08 5.73 -23.10
CA PRO A 132 -30.22 6.01 -24.52
C PRO A 132 -30.93 7.34 -24.81
N SER A 133 -31.98 7.67 -24.06
CA SER A 133 -32.68 8.93 -24.23
C SER A 133 -31.84 10.17 -23.94
N GLN A 134 -31.04 10.11 -22.89
CA GLN A 134 -30.09 11.19 -22.54
C GLN A 134 -28.96 11.31 -23.57
N LEU A 135 -28.42 10.17 -24.05
CA LEU A 135 -27.41 10.16 -25.11
C LEU A 135 -27.98 10.77 -26.41
N GLY A 136 -29.18 10.37 -26.80
CA GLY A 136 -29.81 10.90 -28.01
C GLY A 136 -30.07 12.40 -27.91
N ARG A 137 -30.52 12.90 -26.76
CA ARG A 137 -30.68 14.35 -26.52
C ARG A 137 -29.32 15.06 -26.60
N PHE A 138 -28.31 14.55 -25.95
CA PHE A 138 -26.95 15.10 -26.00
C PHE A 138 -26.41 15.18 -27.43
N TYR A 139 -26.61 14.14 -28.23
CA TYR A 139 -26.19 14.10 -29.64
C TYR A 139 -26.95 15.09 -30.51
N ALA A 140 -28.24 15.20 -30.28
CA ALA A 140 -29.08 16.14 -31.02
C ALA A 140 -28.74 17.60 -30.69
N GLU A 141 -28.49 17.93 -29.41
CA GLU A 141 -28.14 19.27 -28.95
C GLU A 141 -26.71 19.71 -29.35
N ASN A 142 -25.80 18.77 -29.54
CA ASN A 142 -24.40 19.07 -29.82
C ASN A 142 -23.99 18.86 -31.30
N GLY A 143 -24.97 18.69 -32.21
CA GLY A 143 -24.73 18.62 -33.65
C GLY A 143 -24.09 17.31 -34.14
N PHE A 144 -24.19 16.22 -33.34
CA PHE A 144 -23.72 14.89 -33.77
C PHE A 144 -24.67 14.17 -34.71
N VAL A 145 -25.86 14.77 -34.96
CA VAL A 145 -26.87 14.27 -35.89
C VAL A 145 -27.16 15.37 -36.90
N PRO A 146 -26.37 15.48 -37.98
CA PRO A 146 -26.50 16.60 -38.95
C PRO A 146 -27.87 16.76 -39.57
N GLU A 147 -28.63 15.66 -39.70
CA GLU A 147 -29.95 15.64 -40.33
C GLU A 147 -31.00 16.47 -39.57
N ILE A 148 -30.76 16.74 -38.27
CA ILE A 148 -31.70 17.45 -37.41
C ILE A 148 -31.25 18.89 -37.06
N GLU A 149 -30.07 19.33 -37.45
CA GLU A 149 -29.52 20.67 -37.11
C GLU A 149 -30.42 21.83 -37.57
N SER A 150 -31.19 21.63 -38.63
CA SER A 150 -32.04 22.68 -39.22
C SER A 150 -33.50 22.63 -38.78
N LEU A 151 -33.85 21.76 -37.82
CA LEU A 151 -35.23 21.61 -37.37
C LEU A 151 -35.67 22.81 -36.50
N PRO A 152 -36.92 23.28 -36.63
CA PRO A 152 -37.49 24.23 -35.69
C PRO A 152 -37.57 23.63 -34.28
N ASP A 153 -37.44 24.46 -33.23
CA ASP A 153 -37.50 24.04 -31.83
C ASP A 153 -38.76 23.20 -31.51
N SER A 154 -39.91 23.56 -32.11
CA SER A 154 -41.16 22.83 -31.92
C SER A 154 -41.16 21.40 -32.47
N VAL A 155 -40.29 21.12 -33.43
CA VAL A 155 -40.09 19.78 -34.01
C VAL A 155 -39.01 19.04 -33.26
N PHE A 156 -37.98 19.75 -32.82
CA PHE A 156 -36.88 19.18 -32.06
C PHE A 156 -37.37 18.47 -30.78
N GLU A 157 -38.26 19.08 -30.02
CA GLU A 157 -38.84 18.49 -28.80
C GLU A 157 -39.78 17.25 -29.08
N LEU A 158 -40.10 16.99 -30.32
CA LEU A 158 -40.88 15.81 -30.73
C LEU A 158 -39.99 14.65 -31.21
N LEU A 159 -38.66 14.81 -31.22
CA LEU A 159 -37.76 13.75 -31.63
C LEU A 159 -37.80 12.58 -30.65
N ASP A 160 -37.64 11.38 -31.18
CA ASP A 160 -37.43 10.18 -30.38
C ASP A 160 -35.94 10.08 -29.97
N PHE A 161 -35.59 10.77 -28.88
CA PHE A 161 -34.23 10.77 -28.36
C PHE A 161 -33.74 9.39 -27.93
N GLU A 162 -34.66 8.48 -27.53
CA GLU A 162 -34.29 7.12 -27.20
C GLU A 162 -33.83 6.34 -28.44
N LEU A 163 -34.53 6.48 -29.54
CA LEU A 163 -34.14 5.87 -30.81
C LEU A 163 -32.81 6.43 -31.31
N ILE A 164 -32.61 7.76 -31.26
CA ILE A 164 -31.33 8.41 -31.63
C ILE A 164 -30.20 7.85 -30.82
N GLY A 165 -30.33 7.80 -29.48
CA GLY A 165 -29.29 7.30 -28.60
C GLY A 165 -28.98 5.82 -28.77
N ARG A 166 -30.00 4.98 -29.04
CA ARG A 166 -29.79 3.55 -29.36
C ARG A 166 -29.03 3.37 -30.67
N CYS A 167 -29.35 4.17 -31.69
CA CYS A 167 -28.67 4.14 -32.98
C CYS A 167 -27.19 4.56 -32.81
N ALA A 168 -26.93 5.62 -32.04
CA ALA A 168 -25.55 6.07 -31.71
C ALA A 168 -24.81 4.97 -30.98
N GLN A 169 -25.35 4.42 -29.89
CA GLN A 169 -24.74 3.33 -29.14
C GLN A 169 -24.41 2.11 -30.02
N GLN A 170 -25.32 1.70 -30.89
CA GLN A 170 -25.08 0.57 -31.78
C GLN A 170 -24.00 0.86 -32.82
N GLY A 171 -23.93 2.10 -33.31
CA GLY A 171 -22.94 2.52 -34.30
C GLY A 171 -21.52 2.62 -33.71
N GLU A 172 -21.40 3.01 -32.47
CA GLU A 172 -20.13 3.26 -31.80
C GLU A 172 -19.65 2.11 -30.90
N GLY A 173 -20.56 1.21 -30.51
CA GLY A 173 -20.26 0.10 -29.62
C GLY A 173 -19.98 0.53 -28.17
N GLY A 174 -20.46 1.72 -27.78
CA GLY A 174 -20.27 2.23 -26.43
C GLY A 174 -21.20 1.61 -25.40
N VAL A 175 -20.95 1.83 -24.14
CA VAL A 175 -21.70 1.28 -23.00
C VAL A 175 -22.13 2.38 -22.02
N PHE A 176 -23.24 2.16 -21.33
CA PHE A 176 -23.67 3.00 -20.22
C PHE A 176 -23.09 2.49 -18.91
N THR A 177 -22.56 3.41 -18.13
CA THR A 177 -22.23 3.21 -16.72
C THR A 177 -23.20 4.00 -15.85
N ASP A 178 -23.11 3.86 -14.54
CA ASP A 178 -23.93 4.64 -13.59
C ASP A 178 -23.58 6.14 -13.60
N TYR A 179 -22.43 6.49 -14.17
CA TYR A 179 -21.88 7.84 -14.18
C TYR A 179 -21.79 8.49 -15.56
N GLY A 180 -22.12 7.76 -16.63
CA GLY A 180 -22.11 8.30 -17.99
C GLY A 180 -22.07 7.23 -19.08
N TYR A 181 -22.07 7.69 -20.33
CA TYR A 181 -21.85 6.86 -21.51
C TYR A 181 -20.38 6.88 -21.88
N VAL A 182 -19.83 5.70 -22.14
CA VAL A 182 -18.41 5.52 -22.49
C VAL A 182 -18.29 4.88 -23.86
N VAL A 183 -17.45 5.46 -24.70
CA VAL A 183 -17.12 4.92 -26.03
C VAL A 183 -15.61 4.91 -26.21
N GLN A 184 -15.07 3.78 -26.68
CA GLN A 184 -13.66 3.65 -27.04
C GLN A 184 -13.38 4.40 -28.34
N ASN A 185 -12.41 5.32 -28.34
CA ASN A 185 -12.07 6.17 -29.48
C ASN A 185 -10.70 5.87 -30.10
N SER A 186 -9.88 5.02 -29.47
CA SER A 186 -8.57 4.61 -29.97
C SER A 186 -8.23 3.18 -29.53
N ASP A 187 -7.15 2.62 -30.08
CA ASP A 187 -6.65 1.32 -29.68
C ASP A 187 -6.24 1.31 -28.19
N LEU A 188 -6.42 0.16 -27.55
CA LEU A 188 -6.07 0.01 -26.15
C LEU A 188 -4.56 -0.02 -25.97
N ASN A 189 -4.09 0.58 -24.88
CA ASN A 189 -2.71 0.50 -24.43
C ASN A 189 -2.41 -0.89 -23.86
N ILE A 190 -1.13 -1.25 -23.84
CA ILE A 190 -0.63 -2.48 -23.23
C ILE A 190 0.22 -2.09 -22.02
N ALA A 191 -0.20 -2.52 -20.86
CA ALA A 191 0.59 -2.34 -19.63
C ALA A 191 1.91 -3.11 -19.73
N SER A 192 2.96 -2.53 -19.17
CA SER A 192 4.29 -3.14 -19.18
C SER A 192 4.28 -4.49 -18.48
N GLU A 193 5.03 -5.46 -19.03
CA GLU A 193 5.26 -6.71 -18.33
C GLU A 193 6.13 -6.46 -17.08
N LEU A 194 5.67 -6.94 -15.92
CA LEU A 194 6.44 -6.90 -14.69
C LEU A 194 7.34 -8.15 -14.62
N THR A 195 8.64 -7.94 -14.77
CA THR A 195 9.63 -9.02 -14.78
C THR A 195 10.06 -9.45 -13.38
N ASN A 196 9.86 -8.61 -12.38
CA ASN A 196 10.28 -8.85 -11.01
C ASN A 196 9.08 -9.27 -10.14
N LYS A 197 9.18 -10.44 -9.53
CA LYS A 197 8.20 -10.95 -8.55
C LYS A 197 8.35 -10.28 -7.17
N VAL A 198 9.48 -9.64 -6.90
CA VAL A 198 9.80 -8.94 -5.66
C VAL A 198 10.23 -7.52 -5.99
N PRO A 199 9.79 -6.50 -5.24
CA PRO A 199 10.18 -5.12 -5.47
C PRO A 199 11.68 -4.95 -5.29
N GLN A 200 12.29 -4.09 -6.11
CA GLN A 200 13.68 -3.71 -5.92
C GLN A 200 13.77 -2.66 -4.81
N ALA A 201 14.75 -2.83 -3.91
CA ALA A 201 15.04 -1.83 -2.89
C ALA A 201 15.38 -0.48 -3.56
N PRO A 202 14.67 0.61 -3.22
CA PRO A 202 14.96 1.92 -3.77
C PRO A 202 16.28 2.47 -3.24
N LYS A 203 16.77 3.53 -3.87
CA LYS A 203 18.03 4.18 -3.44
C LYS A 203 17.86 5.07 -2.22
N TYR A 204 16.65 5.58 -2.00
CA TYR A 204 16.33 6.34 -0.78
C TYR A 204 16.08 5.39 0.39
N THR A 205 16.23 5.90 1.60
CA THR A 205 15.81 5.21 2.85
C THR A 205 14.52 5.79 3.41
N VAL A 206 14.24 7.06 3.11
CA VAL A 206 13.00 7.76 3.45
C VAL A 206 12.58 8.60 2.25
N LEU A 207 11.32 8.55 1.89
CA LEU A 207 10.69 9.39 0.88
C LEU A 207 9.69 10.32 1.55
N LEU A 208 9.91 11.62 1.43
CA LEU A 208 9.04 12.65 1.99
C LEU A 208 8.28 13.39 0.88
N GLU A 209 7.05 13.75 1.18
CA GLU A 209 6.29 14.77 0.47
C GLU A 209 6.33 16.05 1.31
N LEU A 210 6.90 17.12 0.78
CA LEU A 210 6.93 18.41 1.47
C LEU A 210 5.61 19.16 1.28
N LEU A 211 5.01 19.54 2.41
CA LEU A 211 3.76 20.30 2.47
C LEU A 211 4.07 21.79 2.60
N ARG A 212 3.56 22.63 1.70
CA ARG A 212 3.74 24.08 1.74
C ARG A 212 2.62 24.71 2.54
N GLY A 213 2.93 25.25 3.72
CA GLY A 213 2.03 26.12 4.50
C GLY A 213 0.70 25.48 4.90
N THR A 214 -0.20 26.31 5.45
CA THR A 214 -1.55 25.89 5.86
C THR A 214 -2.55 25.82 4.69
N ASP A 215 -2.19 26.34 3.51
CA ASP A 215 -3.05 26.36 2.33
C ASP A 215 -2.51 25.39 1.30
N TYR A 216 -3.00 24.17 1.36
CA TYR A 216 -2.81 23.16 0.32
C TYR A 216 -3.59 23.64 -0.92
N ALA A 217 -2.90 24.31 -1.83
CA ALA A 217 -3.49 24.62 -3.13
C ALA A 217 -3.45 23.33 -3.98
N PRO A 218 -4.60 22.80 -4.40
CA PRO A 218 -4.69 21.52 -5.11
C PRO A 218 -3.93 21.49 -6.45
N ASP A 219 -3.54 22.65 -6.96
CA ASP A 219 -2.85 22.80 -8.25
C ASP A 219 -1.31 22.82 -8.15
N VAL A 220 -0.75 22.62 -6.96
CA VAL A 220 0.72 22.61 -6.77
C VAL A 220 1.23 21.19 -6.78
N THR A 221 2.05 20.84 -7.74
CA THR A 221 2.77 19.56 -7.77
C THR A 221 3.54 19.37 -6.46
N PRO A 222 3.28 18.28 -5.70
CA PRO A 222 3.97 18.03 -4.45
C PRO A 222 5.47 17.88 -4.66
N LEU A 223 6.27 18.43 -3.77
CA LEU A 223 7.73 18.28 -3.83
C LEU A 223 8.12 17.00 -3.09
N LEU A 224 8.59 16.01 -3.85
CA LEU A 224 9.12 14.77 -3.30
C LEU A 224 10.61 14.92 -2.96
N VAL A 225 10.99 14.43 -1.79
CA VAL A 225 12.36 14.49 -1.27
C VAL A 225 12.82 13.10 -0.87
N GLU A 226 13.84 12.60 -1.57
CA GLU A 226 14.52 11.34 -1.25
C GLU A 226 15.64 11.58 -0.25
N LEU A 227 15.61 10.90 0.89
CA LEU A 227 16.66 10.97 1.92
C LEU A 227 17.47 9.67 1.98
N PRO A 228 18.76 9.71 2.33
CA PRO A 228 19.55 10.90 2.67
C PRO A 228 19.87 11.77 1.44
N LEU A 229 19.95 13.08 1.67
CA LEU A 229 20.22 14.03 0.61
C LEU A 229 21.65 13.92 0.09
N TYR A 230 21.81 13.90 -1.23
CA TYR A 230 23.12 14.07 -1.84
C TYR A 230 23.51 15.55 -1.80
N GLN A 231 24.77 15.87 -1.47
CA GLN A 231 25.26 17.22 -1.14
C GLN A 231 24.82 18.38 -2.08
N ARG A 232 24.56 18.12 -3.36
CA ARG A 232 24.11 19.16 -4.30
C ARG A 232 22.63 19.51 -4.14
N VAL A 233 21.79 18.52 -3.93
CA VAL A 233 20.33 18.68 -3.78
C VAL A 233 20.00 19.24 -2.39
N SER A 234 20.79 18.88 -1.35
CA SER A 234 20.58 19.34 0.01
C SER A 234 20.62 20.86 0.16
N MET A 235 21.53 21.54 -0.55
CA MET A 235 21.67 22.99 -0.45
C MET A 235 20.48 23.75 -1.08
N GLU A 236 19.87 23.22 -2.13
CA GLU A 236 18.71 23.82 -2.75
C GLU A 236 17.45 23.62 -1.92
N ILE A 237 17.26 22.40 -1.39
CA ILE A 237 16.14 22.08 -0.50
C ILE A 237 16.26 22.84 0.81
N LEU A 238 17.44 22.86 1.44
CA LEU A 238 17.67 23.62 2.67
C LEU A 238 17.49 25.13 2.46
N LYS A 239 17.86 25.67 1.28
CA LYS A 239 17.54 27.06 0.94
C LYS A 239 16.05 27.28 0.76
N ALA A 240 15.34 26.34 0.16
CA ALA A 240 13.89 26.41 0.03
C ALA A 240 13.20 26.31 1.38
N LEU A 241 13.65 25.44 2.27
CA LEU A 241 13.13 25.25 3.63
C LEU A 241 13.49 26.40 4.59
N ASN A 242 14.66 27.01 4.45
CA ASN A 242 15.15 28.08 5.31
C ASN A 242 14.87 29.50 4.77
N SER A 243 14.03 29.64 3.76
CA SER A 243 13.66 30.95 3.24
C SER A 243 12.82 31.73 4.27
N PRO A 244 13.23 32.95 4.66
CA PRO A 244 12.51 33.73 5.66
C PRO A 244 11.10 34.19 5.21
N TYR A 245 10.75 33.98 3.95
CA TYR A 245 9.45 34.30 3.38
C TYR A 245 8.51 33.09 3.26
N GLN A 246 8.89 31.94 3.82
CA GLN A 246 8.07 30.74 3.76
C GLN A 246 7.64 30.34 5.16
N THR A 247 6.33 30.29 5.35
CA THR A 247 5.64 29.66 6.49
C THR A 247 6.13 28.24 6.69
N ALA A 248 6.17 27.77 7.92
CA ALA A 248 6.65 26.47 8.32
C ALA A 248 6.24 25.36 7.36
N TYR A 249 7.22 24.57 6.87
CA TYR A 249 6.95 23.37 6.10
C TYR A 249 6.62 22.24 7.05
N GLY A 250 5.57 21.50 6.69
CA GLY A 250 5.37 20.15 7.17
C GLY A 250 5.86 19.15 6.11
N TRP A 251 5.87 17.89 6.46
CA TRP A 251 6.11 16.80 5.54
C TRP A 251 5.25 15.60 5.91
N ARG A 252 5.01 14.75 4.90
CA ARG A 252 4.42 13.44 5.05
C ARG A 252 5.47 12.40 4.67
N CYS A 253 5.59 11.34 5.45
CA CYS A 253 6.45 10.21 5.11
C CYS A 253 5.68 9.27 4.17
N LEU A 254 6.08 9.25 2.90
CA LEU A 254 5.41 8.42 1.91
C LEU A 254 5.94 6.98 1.90
N ASP A 255 7.22 6.79 2.22
CA ASP A 255 7.87 5.49 2.27
C ASP A 255 9.11 5.55 3.16
N CYS A 256 9.39 4.48 3.89
CA CYS A 256 10.54 4.40 4.77
C CYS A 256 11.08 2.96 4.84
N ARG A 257 12.42 2.82 4.79
CA ARG A 257 13.11 1.52 4.92
C ARG A 257 12.75 0.79 6.22
N VAL A 258 12.34 1.55 7.23
CA VAL A 258 11.85 1.08 8.52
C VAL A 258 10.48 1.71 8.73
N PRO A 259 9.38 1.06 8.32
CA PRO A 259 8.03 1.62 8.32
C PRO A 259 7.55 2.09 9.69
N GLU A 260 8.02 1.48 10.77
CA GLU A 260 7.74 1.86 12.16
C GLU A 260 8.14 3.32 12.48
N LEU A 261 9.06 3.87 11.70
CA LEU A 261 9.52 5.26 11.87
C LEU A 261 8.64 6.29 11.14
N ALA A 262 7.73 5.87 10.25
CA ALA A 262 6.98 6.80 9.41
C ALA A 262 6.19 7.83 10.24
N GLY A 263 5.43 7.41 11.25
CA GLY A 263 4.70 8.29 12.15
C GLY A 263 5.60 9.21 13.00
N ILE A 264 6.76 8.70 13.41
CA ILE A 264 7.77 9.47 14.16
C ILE A 264 8.36 10.56 13.28
N ILE A 265 8.66 10.24 12.02
CA ILE A 265 9.18 11.20 11.04
C ILE A 265 8.14 12.29 10.74
N GLU A 266 6.87 11.93 10.58
CA GLU A 266 5.78 12.90 10.32
C GLU A 266 5.52 13.83 11.49
N SER A 267 5.63 13.33 12.72
CA SER A 267 5.43 14.13 13.94
C SER A 267 6.59 15.06 14.26
N SER A 268 7.75 14.86 13.64
CA SER A 268 8.94 15.68 13.88
C SER A 268 8.84 17.05 13.20
N SER A 269 9.37 18.07 13.86
CA SER A 269 9.58 19.42 13.29
C SER A 269 11.06 19.67 12.92
N ASP A 270 11.96 18.73 13.20
CA ASP A 270 13.40 18.86 12.97
C ASP A 270 13.86 18.05 11.75
N PHE A 271 13.92 18.73 10.60
CA PHE A 271 14.38 18.12 9.35
C PHE A 271 15.83 17.60 9.42
N ALA A 272 16.70 18.24 10.22
CA ALA A 272 18.09 17.80 10.36
C ALA A 272 18.18 16.48 11.14
N ALA A 273 17.29 16.27 12.11
CA ALA A 273 17.17 15.00 12.82
C ALA A 273 16.65 13.89 11.90
N VAL A 274 15.64 14.19 11.05
CA VAL A 274 15.11 13.23 10.03
C VAL A 274 16.20 12.85 9.03
N GLU A 275 16.96 13.82 8.52
CA GLU A 275 18.10 13.57 7.61
C GLU A 275 19.19 12.71 8.27
N THR A 276 19.50 12.99 9.53
CA THR A 276 20.47 12.20 10.31
C THR A 276 20.02 10.75 10.48
N LEU A 277 18.72 10.56 10.76
CA LEU A 277 18.10 9.24 10.86
C LEU A 277 18.20 8.51 9.52
N ALA A 278 17.77 9.15 8.41
CA ALA A 278 17.82 8.58 7.07
C ALA A 278 19.25 8.20 6.64
N ALA A 279 20.23 9.07 6.90
CA ALA A 279 21.64 8.78 6.65
C ALA A 279 22.16 7.63 7.52
N GLY A 280 21.63 7.49 8.72
CA GLY A 280 21.89 6.35 9.59
C GLY A 280 21.34 5.06 9.00
N LEU A 281 20.08 5.05 8.58
CA LEU A 281 19.40 3.90 7.98
C LEU A 281 20.10 3.40 6.71
N SER A 282 20.68 4.29 5.91
CA SER A 282 21.39 3.91 4.68
C SER A 282 22.66 3.07 4.92
N ARG A 283 23.19 3.08 6.15
CA ARG A 283 24.43 2.39 6.54
C ARG A 283 24.21 1.10 7.32
N ILE A 284 22.98 0.83 7.74
CA ILE A 284 22.63 -0.41 8.44
C ILE A 284 22.55 -1.55 7.42
N ASP A 285 23.12 -2.71 7.73
CA ASP A 285 22.96 -3.90 6.90
C ASP A 285 21.56 -4.50 7.03
N GLN A 286 21.27 -5.54 6.23
CA GLN A 286 19.91 -6.09 6.17
C GLN A 286 19.52 -6.83 7.46
N LEU A 287 20.45 -7.47 8.13
CA LEU A 287 20.19 -8.19 9.38
C LEU A 287 19.93 -7.21 10.53
N ASP A 288 20.73 -6.16 10.62
CA ASP A 288 20.56 -5.11 11.63
C ASP A 288 19.28 -4.29 11.41
N VAL A 289 18.81 -4.12 10.14
CA VAL A 289 17.51 -3.47 9.86
C VAL A 289 16.36 -4.26 10.47
N ARG A 290 16.34 -5.58 10.32
CA ARG A 290 15.30 -6.43 10.92
C ARG A 290 15.32 -6.37 12.45
N LEU A 291 16.51 -6.47 13.04
CA LEU A 291 16.69 -6.28 14.48
C LEU A 291 16.19 -4.91 14.92
N TYR A 292 16.52 -3.86 14.17
CA TYR A 292 16.08 -2.50 14.50
C TYR A 292 14.56 -2.33 14.46
N LYS A 293 13.87 -2.88 13.45
CA LYS A 293 12.41 -2.91 13.38
C LYS A 293 11.80 -3.61 14.60
N ALA A 294 12.34 -4.79 14.97
CA ALA A 294 11.88 -5.51 16.15
C ALA A 294 12.07 -4.70 17.45
N VAL A 295 13.21 -4.03 17.61
CA VAL A 295 13.46 -3.16 18.78
C VAL A 295 12.51 -1.98 18.83
N LEU A 296 12.24 -1.31 17.70
CA LEU A 296 11.31 -0.18 17.64
C LEU A 296 9.88 -0.62 18.01
N SER A 297 9.43 -1.76 17.46
CA SER A 297 8.12 -2.33 17.74
C SER A 297 7.98 -2.68 19.25
N ALA A 298 8.98 -3.35 19.83
CA ALA A 298 8.95 -3.77 21.23
C ALA A 298 9.05 -2.61 22.24
N THR A 299 9.71 -1.50 21.87
CA THR A 299 9.92 -0.35 22.77
C THR A 299 8.86 0.72 22.68
N ASN A 300 7.96 0.67 21.66
CA ASN A 300 6.97 1.72 21.36
C ASN A 300 7.63 3.12 21.26
N CYS A 301 8.71 3.22 20.48
CA CYS A 301 9.43 4.46 20.26
C CYS A 301 8.52 5.54 19.63
N THR A 302 8.57 6.77 20.15
CA THR A 302 7.72 7.89 19.69
C THR A 302 8.50 9.12 19.22
N GLU A 303 9.83 9.15 19.42
CA GLU A 303 10.66 10.30 19.08
C GLU A 303 11.90 9.91 18.27
N ILE A 304 12.34 10.79 17.36
CA ILE A 304 13.54 10.55 16.53
C ILE A 304 14.80 10.41 17.41
N SER A 305 14.91 11.17 18.50
CA SER A 305 16.02 11.09 19.45
C SER A 305 16.15 9.68 20.03
N GLN A 306 15.04 9.09 20.45
CA GLN A 306 14.96 7.73 20.97
C GLN A 306 15.29 6.70 19.88
N ALA A 307 14.75 6.88 18.68
CA ALA A 307 15.05 6.01 17.54
C ALA A 307 16.54 5.99 17.19
N LEU A 308 17.21 7.15 17.22
CA LEU A 308 18.65 7.26 17.01
C LEU A 308 19.45 6.60 18.15
N GLU A 309 19.01 6.73 19.39
CA GLU A 309 19.64 6.08 20.54
C GLU A 309 19.50 4.55 20.45
N LEU A 310 18.31 4.03 20.23
CA LEU A 310 18.06 2.60 20.06
C LEU A 310 18.90 2.00 18.93
N ARG A 311 19.01 2.71 17.80
CA ARG A 311 19.88 2.28 16.70
C ARG A 311 21.35 2.09 17.14
N ASN A 312 21.86 2.96 18.02
CA ASN A 312 23.24 2.87 18.50
C ASN A 312 23.43 1.78 19.56
N GLN A 313 22.34 1.19 20.04
CA GLN A 313 22.32 0.15 21.10
C GLN A 313 21.90 -1.22 20.57
N LEU A 314 21.85 -1.43 19.23
CA LEU A 314 21.41 -2.71 18.65
C LEU A 314 22.26 -3.90 19.10
N ASP A 315 23.52 -3.70 19.43
CA ASP A 315 24.42 -4.70 19.99
C ASP A 315 23.97 -5.25 21.35
N GLN A 316 23.06 -4.57 22.05
CA GLN A 316 22.48 -5.03 23.33
C GLN A 316 21.34 -6.04 23.11
N TYR A 317 20.87 -6.23 21.90
CA TYR A 317 19.72 -7.08 21.59
C TYR A 317 20.12 -8.30 20.77
N ILE A 318 19.28 -9.31 20.80
CA ILE A 318 19.33 -10.51 19.96
C ILE A 318 17.93 -10.70 19.39
N LEU A 319 17.85 -10.97 18.10
CA LEU A 319 16.62 -11.37 17.43
C LEU A 319 16.78 -12.80 16.92
N ASP A 320 15.88 -13.68 17.32
CA ASP A 320 15.72 -14.97 16.68
C ASP A 320 14.61 -14.85 15.62
N PRO A 321 14.96 -14.83 14.33
CA PRO A 321 14.01 -14.61 13.28
C PRO A 321 13.15 -15.82 12.94
N GLU A 322 13.38 -16.98 13.54
CA GLU A 322 12.65 -18.22 13.27
C GLU A 322 11.59 -18.53 14.33
N ILE A 323 11.52 -17.73 15.40
CA ILE A 323 10.59 -17.91 16.50
C ILE A 323 9.49 -16.86 16.42
N PHE A 324 8.24 -17.29 16.11
CA PHE A 324 7.08 -16.42 15.94
C PHE A 324 5.97 -16.72 16.92
N SER A 325 6.07 -17.83 17.63
CA SER A 325 5.06 -18.26 18.60
C SER A 325 5.70 -18.82 19.87
N PRO A 326 4.97 -18.87 20.97
CA PRO A 326 5.42 -19.61 22.15
C PRO A 326 5.71 -21.08 21.84
N GLU A 327 4.96 -21.69 20.93
CA GLU A 327 5.17 -23.06 20.49
C GLU A 327 6.52 -23.24 19.78
N ASP A 328 6.94 -22.28 18.94
CA ASP A 328 8.26 -22.30 18.30
C ASP A 328 9.37 -22.19 19.33
N GLN A 329 9.23 -21.30 20.32
CA GLN A 329 10.18 -21.17 21.43
C GLN A 329 10.31 -22.49 22.21
N ALA A 330 9.17 -23.14 22.49
CA ALA A 330 9.17 -24.43 23.17
C ALA A 330 9.86 -25.53 22.36
N ARG A 331 9.61 -25.59 21.05
CA ARG A 331 10.26 -26.56 20.14
C ARG A 331 11.75 -26.30 20.03
N SER A 332 12.15 -25.03 19.90
CA SER A 332 13.57 -24.62 19.82
C SER A 332 14.33 -25.03 21.10
N GLU A 333 13.74 -24.80 22.28
CA GLU A 333 14.35 -25.16 23.56
C GLU A 333 14.46 -26.69 23.72
N LEU A 334 13.38 -27.44 23.35
CA LEU A 334 13.43 -28.92 23.35
C LEU A 334 14.49 -29.47 22.41
N ALA A 335 14.65 -28.89 21.23
CA ALA A 335 15.67 -29.29 20.27
C ALA A 335 17.11 -28.99 20.74
N ALA A 336 17.27 -27.94 21.53
CA ALA A 336 18.57 -27.61 22.15
C ALA A 336 18.94 -28.58 23.30
N MET A 337 17.93 -29.11 24.02
CA MET A 337 18.15 -29.98 25.19
C MET A 337 18.17 -31.46 24.87
N LEU A 338 17.48 -31.90 23.81
CA LEU A 338 17.21 -33.31 23.53
C LEU A 338 17.61 -33.69 22.10
N PRO A 339 17.96 -34.99 21.84
CA PRO A 339 18.05 -35.49 20.48
C PRO A 339 16.72 -35.33 19.74
N GLU A 340 16.76 -35.11 18.43
CA GLU A 340 15.61 -34.79 17.59
C GLU A 340 14.39 -35.71 17.80
N ALA A 341 14.59 -37.04 17.83
CA ALA A 341 13.52 -38.01 18.04
C ALA A 341 12.86 -37.89 19.43
N ASP A 342 13.64 -37.60 20.47
CA ASP A 342 13.14 -37.43 21.83
C ASP A 342 12.43 -36.08 21.99
N ALA A 343 12.95 -35.02 21.36
CA ALA A 343 12.33 -33.69 21.35
C ALA A 343 10.93 -33.75 20.69
N GLN A 344 10.79 -34.41 19.55
CA GLN A 344 9.51 -34.60 18.85
C GLN A 344 8.52 -35.43 19.70
N MET A 345 9.00 -36.50 20.37
CA MET A 345 8.17 -37.29 21.26
C MET A 345 7.67 -36.47 22.45
N VAL A 346 8.54 -35.71 23.11
CA VAL A 346 8.15 -34.83 24.23
C VAL A 346 7.19 -33.77 23.78
N ALA A 347 7.46 -33.10 22.64
CA ALA A 347 6.62 -32.07 22.07
C ALA A 347 5.18 -32.56 21.81
N SER A 348 5.00 -33.83 21.39
CA SER A 348 3.66 -34.40 21.14
C SER A 348 2.81 -34.60 22.42
N HIS A 349 3.43 -34.54 23.59
CA HIS A 349 2.77 -34.74 24.88
C HIS A 349 2.79 -33.51 25.78
N LEU A 350 3.42 -32.43 25.37
CA LEU A 350 3.57 -31.18 26.13
C LEU A 350 2.59 -30.13 25.62
N ASN A 351 2.05 -29.32 26.52
CA ASN A 351 1.39 -28.08 26.12
C ASN A 351 2.48 -27.06 25.72
N LEU A 352 2.84 -27.04 24.43
CA LEU A 352 3.92 -26.21 23.90
C LEU A 352 3.67 -24.73 24.11
N TYR A 353 2.42 -24.27 23.93
CA TYR A 353 2.05 -22.87 24.17
C TYR A 353 2.34 -22.44 25.61
N ALA A 354 1.90 -23.23 26.57
CA ALA A 354 2.11 -22.91 27.98
C ALA A 354 3.60 -22.94 28.36
N TYR A 355 4.34 -23.94 27.87
CA TYR A 355 5.76 -24.07 28.13
C TYR A 355 6.57 -22.94 27.50
N GLY A 356 6.32 -22.63 26.22
CA GLY A 356 7.00 -21.54 25.53
C GLY A 356 6.69 -20.17 26.13
N SER A 357 5.41 -19.94 26.53
CA SER A 357 5.03 -18.70 27.22
C SER A 357 5.75 -18.51 28.55
N GLU A 358 6.02 -19.60 29.28
CA GLU A 358 6.79 -19.56 30.51
C GLU A 358 8.28 -19.26 30.24
N LEU A 359 8.87 -19.89 29.22
CA LEU A 359 10.24 -19.60 28.78
C LEU A 359 10.41 -18.15 28.35
N MET A 360 9.50 -17.63 27.53
CA MET A 360 9.52 -16.23 27.10
C MET A 360 9.47 -15.26 28.28
N LYS A 361 8.65 -15.57 29.27
CA LYS A 361 8.52 -14.77 30.48
C LYS A 361 9.79 -14.84 31.35
N GLU A 362 10.39 -16.03 31.52
CA GLU A 362 11.63 -16.21 32.28
C GLU A 362 12.80 -15.49 31.62
N ASN A 363 12.87 -15.51 30.29
CA ASN A 363 13.93 -14.86 29.52
C ASN A 363 13.69 -13.36 29.28
N ASN A 364 12.54 -12.82 29.69
CA ASN A 364 12.11 -11.46 29.40
C ASN A 364 12.10 -11.17 27.87
N SER A 365 11.81 -12.19 27.07
CA SER A 365 11.73 -12.07 25.62
C SER A 365 10.38 -11.53 25.15
N VAL A 366 10.38 -10.83 24.02
CA VAL A 366 9.19 -10.18 23.44
C VAL A 366 9.02 -10.69 22.01
N GLN A 367 7.83 -11.20 21.74
CA GLN A 367 7.43 -11.61 20.38
C GLN A 367 7.16 -10.35 19.53
N THR A 368 7.72 -10.31 18.34
CA THR A 368 7.51 -9.23 17.35
C THR A 368 7.16 -9.84 15.99
N ASP A 369 6.70 -9.01 15.05
CA ASP A 369 6.46 -9.43 13.66
C ASP A 369 7.74 -9.89 12.94
N TYR A 370 8.91 -9.66 13.53
CA TYR A 370 10.21 -9.99 12.96
C TYR A 370 10.89 -11.20 13.61
N GLY A 371 10.29 -11.75 14.66
CA GLY A 371 10.78 -12.86 15.46
C GLY A 371 10.82 -12.57 16.94
N LEU A 372 11.47 -13.43 17.71
CA LEU A 372 11.61 -13.29 19.16
C LEU A 372 12.81 -12.38 19.50
N LEU A 373 12.50 -11.30 20.22
CA LEU A 373 13.49 -10.30 20.64
C LEU A 373 13.85 -10.47 22.11
N GLU A 374 15.16 -10.45 22.40
CA GLU A 374 15.72 -10.53 23.76
C GLU A 374 16.83 -9.50 23.97
N ARG A 375 17.07 -9.14 25.22
CA ARG A 375 18.29 -8.40 25.59
C ARG A 375 19.41 -9.35 25.99
N ARG A 376 20.64 -9.06 25.53
CA ARG A 376 21.83 -9.87 25.87
C ARG A 376 22.15 -9.93 27.37
N ASP A 377 21.72 -8.93 28.12
CA ASP A 377 21.92 -8.86 29.57
C ASP A 377 20.78 -9.54 30.37
N GLY A 378 19.78 -10.13 29.69
CA GLY A 378 18.62 -10.79 30.28
C GLY A 378 17.64 -9.85 30.99
N GLN A 379 17.83 -8.53 30.88
CA GLN A 379 16.91 -7.56 31.46
C GLN A 379 15.66 -7.41 30.59
N PRO A 380 14.51 -7.04 31.16
CA PRO A 380 13.31 -6.78 30.37
C PRO A 380 13.52 -5.63 29.40
N ILE A 381 12.89 -5.75 28.22
CA ILE A 381 12.82 -4.67 27.24
C ILE A 381 11.91 -3.58 27.80
N GLN A 382 12.46 -2.39 27.99
CA GLN A 382 11.70 -1.27 28.52
C GLN A 382 10.83 -0.66 27.44
N THR A 383 9.53 -0.69 27.64
CA THR A 383 8.58 0.09 26.83
C THR A 383 8.74 1.57 27.18
N ILE A 384 8.93 2.41 26.19
CA ILE A 384 8.92 3.87 26.37
C ILE A 384 7.47 4.24 26.65
N ALA A 385 7.16 4.64 27.90
CA ALA A 385 5.79 4.94 28.30
C ALA A 385 5.22 6.10 27.47
N GLU A 386 4.00 5.92 26.98
CA GLU A 386 3.22 7.06 26.46
C GLU A 386 3.14 8.15 27.54
N PRO A 387 3.26 9.45 27.20
CA PRO A 387 2.97 10.50 28.13
C PRO A 387 1.52 10.33 28.59
N HIS A 388 1.32 10.06 29.88
CA HIS A 388 -0.02 10.00 30.47
C HIS A 388 -0.77 11.27 30.09
N PRO A 389 -1.98 11.22 29.50
CA PRO A 389 -2.80 12.40 29.37
C PRO A 389 -3.01 12.93 30.80
N GLU A 390 -2.50 14.12 31.06
CA GLU A 390 -2.78 14.82 32.32
C GLU A 390 -4.30 14.87 32.48
N MET A 391 -4.81 14.14 33.45
CA MET A 391 -6.18 14.30 33.91
C MET A 391 -6.29 15.73 34.46
N GLY A 392 -6.76 16.64 33.60
CA GLY A 392 -7.10 17.98 34.01
C GLY A 392 -8.03 17.90 35.22
N GLY A 393 -7.49 18.22 36.39
CA GLY A 393 -8.26 18.33 37.60
C GLY A 393 -9.38 19.34 37.40
N MET A 394 -10.60 18.86 37.40
CA MET A 394 -11.77 19.70 37.69
C MET A 394 -11.66 20.07 39.17
N GLU A 395 -11.13 21.24 39.43
CA GLU A 395 -11.42 21.91 40.72
C GLU A 395 -12.87 22.40 40.69
N LEU A 396 -13.59 22.03 41.74
CA LEU A 396 -14.96 22.40 42.08
C LEU A 396 -15.04 23.87 42.47
#